data_e7ce640a2638036579c5571b86c33dcb
#
_entry.id   e7ce640a2638036579c5571b86c33dcb
#
_cell.length_a   1.000
_cell.length_b   1.000
_cell.length_c   1.000
_cell.angle_alpha   90.00
_cell.angle_beta   90.00
_cell.angle_gamma   90.00
#
_symmetry.space_group_name_H-M   'P 1'
#
loop_
_entity.id
_entity.type
_entity.pdbx_description
1 polymer ?
#
loop_
_entity_poly.entity_id
_entity_poly.type
_entity_poly.pdbx_seq_one_letter_code
_entity_poly.pdbx_strand_id
1 'polypeptide(L)'
;MIIEGIKKQNNKTRIKHSGNKTYEDGLENYYAGDKVWKKFAKICSNIKTKNTKKLLSLFNNNIEVVNVIEYRNMETSLKWIELEIPALNNLKPIDCIKNKKLLKRLKECLLRMD
;
A
#
# COMPACT_ATOMS: atom_id res chain seq x y z
N MET A 1 7.35 -11.03 28.93
CA MET A 1 7.94 -11.34 28.95
C MET A 1 8.30 -11.40 28.50
N ILE A 2 7.55 -11.12 28.74
CA ILE A 2 8.10 -11.11 28.56
C ILE A 2 8.18 -11.07 27.91
N ILE A 3 7.68 -10.95 28.08
CA ILE A 3 8.16 -10.87 27.68
C ILE A 3 8.20 -10.84 26.95
N GLU A 4 7.86 -10.76 26.93
CA GLU A 4 8.32 -10.76 26.50
C GLU A 4 8.32 -10.78 25.76
N GLY A 5 7.64 -10.65 25.89
CA GLY A 5 8.12 -10.58 25.61
C GLY A 5 7.94 -10.38 24.83
N ILE A 6 7.50 -10.35 24.77
CA ILE A 6 7.90 -10.24 24.49
C ILE A 6 7.84 -10.14 23.72
N LYS A 7 7.31 -10.02 23.75
CA LYS A 7 7.76 -9.88 23.41
C LYS A 7 7.82 -9.73 22.71
N LYS A 8 7.38 -9.56 22.90
CA LYS A 8 7.89 -9.32 22.62
C LYS A 8 7.96 -9.00 22.10
N GLN A 9 7.61 -8.75 22.22
CA GLN A 9 8.19 -8.41 22.15
C GLN A 9 8.31 -8.07 21.75
N ASN A 10 7.76 -7.80 22.06
CA ASN A 10 8.38 -7.56 22.10
C ASN A 10 8.48 -7.21 21.74
N ASN A 11 8.13 -6.81 21.85
CA ASN A 11 8.78 -6.48 21.86
C ASN A 11 9.05 -6.07 21.47
N LYS A 12 8.95 -5.76 21.77
CA LYS A 12 9.57 -5.31 21.69
C LYS A 12 9.67 -4.72 21.20
N THR A 13 9.45 -4.55 21.35
CA THR A 13 9.75 -4.01 21.12
C THR A 13 9.60 -3.41 20.65
N ARG A 14 9.70 -2.86 21.01
CA ARG A 14 9.72 -2.33 20.75
C ARG A 14 9.69 -1.44 20.65
N ILE A 15 9.84 -1.03 20.82
CA ILE A 15 9.87 -0.32 20.74
C ILE A 15 10.12 0.30 20.38
N LYS A 16 10.30 0.75 20.53
CA LYS A 16 10.61 1.37 20.11
C LYS A 16 10.90 1.91 19.12
N HIS A 17 11.24 2.06 18.60
CA HIS A 17 11.50 2.80 17.73
C HIS A 17 10.47 3.21 16.96
N SER A 18 10.13 3.43 17.35
CA SER A 18 8.83 3.87 17.23
C SER A 18 8.63 4.83 16.12
N GLY A 19 7.79 4.86 15.35
CA GLY A 19 7.52 5.80 14.29
C GLY A 19 8.25 5.55 12.98
N ASN A 20 9.15 4.61 12.94
CA ASN A 20 9.81 4.30 11.69
C ASN A 20 9.07 3.18 10.96
N LYS A 21 7.91 3.54 10.42
CA LYS A 21 6.95 2.62 9.80
C LYS A 21 7.53 1.86 8.61
N THR A 22 8.53 2.44 7.93
CA THR A 22 9.11 1.81 6.75
C THR A 22 9.92 0.56 7.07
N TYR A 23 10.38 0.41 8.31
CA TYR A 23 11.16 -0.74 8.72
C TYR A 23 10.31 -1.83 9.37
N GLU A 24 9.06 -1.53 9.71
CA GLU A 24 8.17 -2.53 10.27
C GLU A 24 7.70 -3.47 9.18
N ASP A 25 7.50 -4.74 9.52
CA ASP A 25 6.94 -5.70 8.57
C ASP A 25 5.45 -5.44 8.39
N GLY A 26 4.98 -5.60 7.18
CA GLY A 26 3.59 -5.37 6.84
C GLY A 26 3.11 -6.32 5.76
N LEU A 27 2.11 -5.88 5.00
CA LEU A 27 1.47 -6.71 3.97
C LEU A 27 2.42 -7.16 2.86
N GLU A 28 3.57 -6.49 2.70
CA GLU A 28 4.54 -6.92 1.68
C GLU A 28 4.99 -8.36 1.89
N ASN A 29 4.97 -8.86 3.14
CA ASN A 29 5.35 -10.23 3.43
C ASN A 29 4.31 -11.26 2.98
N TYR A 30 3.13 -10.79 2.63
CA TYR A 30 2.01 -11.63 2.17
C TYR A 30 1.63 -11.33 0.74
N TYR A 31 2.49 -10.60 0.03
CA TYR A 31 2.21 -10.20 -1.34
C TYR A 31 1.94 -11.43 -2.21
N ALA A 32 0.80 -11.40 -2.90
CA ALA A 32 0.33 -12.51 -3.73
C ALA A 32 1.22 -12.78 -4.96
N GLY A 33 2.08 -11.81 -5.31
CA GLY A 33 3.01 -11.95 -6.42
C GLY A 33 2.61 -11.14 -7.64
N ASP A 34 3.59 -10.88 -8.49
CA ASP A 34 3.39 -10.03 -9.65
C ASP A 34 2.40 -10.62 -10.66
N LYS A 35 2.35 -11.93 -10.76
CA LYS A 35 1.41 -12.57 -11.69
C LYS A 35 -0.04 -12.28 -11.32
N VAL A 36 -0.38 -12.43 -10.04
CA VAL A 36 -1.72 -12.14 -9.53
C VAL A 36 -2.00 -10.65 -9.67
N TRP A 37 -1.03 -9.82 -9.30
CA TRP A 37 -1.18 -8.37 -9.37
C TRP A 37 -1.47 -7.91 -10.81
N LYS A 38 -0.66 -8.35 -11.77
CA LYS A 38 -0.83 -7.92 -13.16
C LYS A 38 -2.18 -8.36 -13.72
N LYS A 39 -2.63 -9.55 -13.37
CA LYS A 39 -3.92 -10.06 -13.80
C LYS A 39 -5.06 -9.19 -13.29
N PHE A 40 -5.00 -8.83 -12.00
CA PHE A 40 -6.02 -7.97 -11.40
C PHE A 40 -5.96 -6.55 -11.97
N ALA A 41 -4.76 -6.00 -12.14
CA ALA A 41 -4.60 -4.66 -12.71
C ALA A 41 -5.19 -4.58 -14.12
N LYS A 42 -5.07 -5.66 -14.89
CA LYS A 42 -5.67 -5.72 -16.23
C LYS A 42 -7.18 -5.68 -16.18
N ILE A 43 -7.77 -6.39 -15.20
CA ILE A 43 -9.23 -6.33 -15.00
C ILE A 43 -9.67 -4.91 -14.69
N CYS A 44 -8.84 -4.14 -13.96
CA CYS A 44 -9.15 -2.76 -13.58
C CYS A 44 -8.86 -1.74 -14.66
N SER A 45 -8.29 -2.14 -15.80
CA SER A 45 -7.71 -1.20 -16.77
C SER A 45 -8.73 -0.31 -17.49
N ASN A 46 -10.00 -0.64 -17.45
CA ASN A 46 -11.04 0.15 -18.11
C ASN A 46 -11.56 1.30 -17.27
N ILE A 47 -11.14 1.38 -16.03
CA ILE A 47 -11.63 2.44 -15.12
C ILE A 47 -10.78 3.69 -15.32
N LYS A 48 -11.45 4.77 -15.71
CA LYS A 48 -10.80 6.07 -15.87
C LYS A 48 -11.69 7.12 -15.23
N THR A 49 -11.06 8.07 -14.55
CA THR A 49 -11.76 9.20 -13.94
C THR A 49 -11.12 10.49 -14.43
N LYS A 50 -11.70 11.62 -14.06
CA LYS A 50 -11.08 12.92 -14.36
C LYS A 50 -9.70 13.07 -13.69
N ASN A 51 -9.38 12.21 -12.72
CA ASN A 51 -8.15 12.29 -11.95
C ASN A 51 -7.04 11.37 -12.48
N THR A 52 -7.31 10.56 -13.51
CA THR A 52 -6.34 9.58 -14.02
C THR A 52 -4.99 10.18 -14.36
N LYS A 53 -5.01 11.29 -15.08
CA LYS A 53 -3.78 11.94 -15.52
C LYS A 53 -2.94 12.43 -14.35
N LYS A 54 -3.59 13.03 -13.36
CA LYS A 54 -2.89 13.51 -12.17
C LYS A 54 -2.33 12.35 -11.36
N LEU A 55 -3.10 11.27 -11.21
CA LEU A 55 -2.62 10.08 -10.50
C LEU A 55 -1.40 9.48 -11.17
N LEU A 56 -1.40 9.40 -12.50
CA LEU A 56 -0.23 8.89 -13.23
C LEU A 56 1.01 9.72 -12.92
N SER A 57 0.86 11.04 -12.92
CA SER A 57 1.98 11.93 -12.63
C SER A 57 2.50 11.72 -11.20
N LEU A 58 1.60 11.50 -10.23
CA LEU A 58 1.98 11.29 -8.83
C LEU A 58 2.58 9.91 -8.56
N PHE A 59 2.27 8.92 -9.39
CA PHE A 59 2.72 7.53 -9.19
C PHE A 59 3.75 7.09 -10.22
N ASN A 60 4.55 8.02 -10.73
CA ASN A 60 5.66 7.75 -11.65
C ASN A 60 5.20 6.98 -12.90
N ASN A 61 4.00 7.30 -13.39
CA ASN A 61 3.38 6.67 -14.55
C ASN A 61 3.17 5.16 -14.39
N ASN A 62 3.04 4.70 -13.16
CA ASN A 62 2.73 3.28 -12.88
C ASN A 62 1.25 3.05 -13.17
N ILE A 63 0.94 2.71 -14.42
CA ILE A 63 -0.44 2.57 -14.88
C ILE A 63 -1.19 1.48 -14.13
N GLU A 64 -0.52 0.37 -13.78
CA GLU A 64 -1.16 -0.72 -13.05
C GLU A 64 -1.68 -0.27 -11.70
N VAL A 65 -0.82 0.41 -10.94
CA VAL A 65 -1.20 0.90 -9.61
C VAL A 65 -2.34 1.92 -9.71
N VAL A 66 -2.23 2.85 -10.67
CA VAL A 66 -3.28 3.87 -10.87
C VAL A 66 -4.61 3.23 -11.24
N ASN A 67 -4.59 2.25 -12.14
CA ASN A 67 -5.82 1.56 -12.54
C ASN A 67 -6.50 0.91 -11.34
N VAL A 68 -5.73 0.25 -10.48
CA VAL A 68 -6.31 -0.42 -9.31
C VAL A 68 -6.79 0.59 -8.27
N ILE A 69 -6.03 1.67 -8.06
CA ILE A 69 -6.48 2.73 -7.14
C ILE A 69 -7.83 3.29 -7.59
N GLU A 70 -7.97 3.60 -8.88
CA GLU A 70 -9.21 4.13 -9.41
C GLU A 70 -10.35 3.12 -9.35
N TYR A 71 -10.05 1.86 -9.62
CA TYR A 71 -11.06 0.81 -9.51
C TYR A 71 -11.62 0.72 -8.10
N ARG A 72 -10.76 0.82 -7.09
CA ARG A 72 -11.16 0.71 -5.68
C ARG A 72 -11.83 1.97 -5.14
N ASN A 73 -11.38 3.15 -5.59
CA ASN A 73 -11.75 4.42 -4.97
C ASN A 73 -12.51 5.37 -5.89
N MET A 74 -12.55 5.12 -7.18
CA MET A 74 -13.25 5.94 -8.17
C MET A 74 -12.89 7.43 -8.01
N GLU A 75 -13.88 8.29 -7.88
CA GLU A 75 -13.66 9.74 -7.83
C GLU A 75 -12.95 10.20 -6.56
N THR A 76 -12.89 9.37 -5.52
CA THR A 76 -12.22 9.73 -4.27
C THR A 76 -10.74 9.33 -4.25
N SER A 77 -10.20 8.88 -5.38
CA SER A 77 -8.82 8.37 -5.43
C SER A 77 -7.78 9.37 -4.95
N LEU A 78 -7.88 10.64 -5.37
CA LEU A 78 -6.90 11.67 -4.95
C LEU A 78 -6.93 11.89 -3.44
N LYS A 79 -8.11 11.79 -2.84
CA LYS A 79 -8.25 11.93 -1.40
C LYS A 79 -7.67 10.71 -0.69
N TRP A 80 -7.97 9.52 -1.21
CA TRP A 80 -7.53 8.26 -0.59
C TRP A 80 -6.01 8.16 -0.51
N ILE A 81 -5.29 8.57 -1.54
CA ILE A 81 -3.83 8.43 -1.56
C ILE A 81 -3.12 9.28 -0.51
N GLU A 82 -3.81 10.25 0.07
CA GLU A 82 -3.25 11.13 1.11
C GLU A 82 -3.65 10.70 2.53
N LEU A 83 -4.43 9.65 2.67
CA LEU A 83 -4.86 9.17 3.99
C LEU A 83 -3.81 8.23 4.58
N GLU A 84 -3.68 8.26 5.90
CA GLU A 84 -2.88 7.26 6.61
C GLU A 84 -3.71 6.00 6.75
N ILE A 85 -3.29 4.94 6.07
CA ILE A 85 -4.07 3.72 5.96
C ILE A 85 -3.54 2.67 6.95
N PRO A 86 -4.38 2.18 7.89
CA PRO A 86 -3.90 1.19 8.87
C PRO A 86 -3.29 -0.05 8.22
N ALA A 87 -3.85 -0.54 7.12
CA ALA A 87 -3.31 -1.71 6.42
C ALA A 87 -1.93 -1.46 5.83
N LEU A 88 -1.51 -0.20 5.72
CA LEU A 88 -0.18 0.18 5.24
C LEU A 88 0.73 0.59 6.41
N ASN A 89 0.44 0.13 7.60
CA ASN A 89 1.14 0.53 8.82
C ASN A 89 1.05 2.05 9.01
N ASN A 90 -0.11 2.60 8.71
CA ASN A 90 -0.43 4.04 8.82
C ASN A 90 0.38 4.94 7.89
N LEU A 91 0.93 4.38 6.83
CA LEU A 91 1.54 5.17 5.77
C LEU A 91 0.46 5.64 4.80
N LYS A 92 0.76 6.74 4.10
CA LYS A 92 -0.10 7.19 3.01
C LYS A 92 0.23 6.39 1.76
N PRO A 93 -0.78 6.02 0.97
CA PRO A 93 -0.51 5.32 -0.29
C PRO A 93 0.51 6.02 -1.19
N ILE A 94 0.46 7.36 -1.27
CA ILE A 94 1.40 8.12 -2.11
C ILE A 94 2.85 7.94 -1.65
N ASP A 95 3.08 7.68 -0.38
CA ASP A 95 4.43 7.47 0.16
C ASP A 95 4.94 6.06 -0.07
N CYS A 96 4.08 5.13 -0.46
CA CYS A 96 4.47 3.73 -0.64
C CYS A 96 5.16 3.46 -1.98
N ILE A 97 5.28 4.47 -2.85
CA ILE A 97 5.99 4.30 -4.12
C ILE A 97 7.49 4.51 -3.99
N LYS A 98 7.97 4.82 -2.79
CA LYS A 98 9.37 5.21 -2.57
C LYS A 98 10.35 4.08 -2.72
N ASN A 99 9.94 2.84 -2.47
CA ASN A 99 10.82 1.69 -2.65
C ASN A 99 10.00 0.43 -2.92
N LYS A 100 10.72 -0.65 -3.28
CA LYS A 100 10.06 -1.90 -3.69
C LYS A 100 9.27 -2.55 -2.56
N LYS A 101 9.78 -2.50 -1.33
CA LYS A 101 9.11 -3.08 -0.17
C LYS A 101 7.75 -2.43 0.06
N LEU A 102 7.73 -1.10 0.07
CA LEU A 102 6.51 -0.34 0.31
C LEU A 102 5.54 -0.48 -0.86
N LEU A 103 6.06 -0.57 -2.08
CA LEU A 103 5.19 -0.77 -3.24
C LEU A 103 4.48 -2.12 -3.16
N LYS A 104 5.17 -3.18 -2.73
CA LYS A 104 4.51 -4.48 -2.53
C LYS A 104 3.44 -4.40 -1.44
N ARG A 105 3.72 -3.64 -0.37
CA ARG A 105 2.74 -3.42 0.70
C ARG A 105 1.47 -2.76 0.14
N LEU A 106 1.65 -1.72 -0.68
CA LEU A 106 0.52 -1.04 -1.30
C LEU A 106 -0.25 -1.97 -2.24
N LYS A 107 0.46 -2.73 -3.07
CA LYS A 107 -0.19 -3.65 -4.00
C LYS A 107 -1.04 -4.68 -3.25
N GLU A 108 -0.50 -5.28 -2.19
CA GLU A 108 -1.27 -6.26 -1.44
C GLU A 108 -2.46 -5.63 -0.74
N CYS A 109 -2.30 -4.42 -0.22
CA CYS A 109 -3.41 -3.67 0.35
C CYS A 109 -4.54 -3.49 -0.68
N LEU A 110 -4.17 -3.06 -1.88
CA LEU A 110 -5.14 -2.86 -2.96
C LEU A 110 -5.84 -4.16 -3.38
N LEU A 111 -5.10 -5.27 -3.38
CA LEU A 111 -5.68 -6.57 -3.71
C LEU A 111 -6.74 -7.00 -2.69
N ARG A 112 -6.58 -6.61 -1.43
CA ARG A 112 -7.47 -7.01 -0.33
C ARG A 112 -8.68 -6.09 -0.14
N MET A 113 -8.67 -4.93 -0.76
CA MET A 113 -9.78 -3.99 -0.61
C MET A 113 -11.06 -4.57 -1.23
N ASP A 114 -12.19 -4.21 -0.65
CA ASP A 114 -13.50 -4.62 -1.18
C ASP A 114 -14.08 -3.62 -2.16
#